data_35968a13a12867a1deb78426f0e53a9d
#
_entry.id   35968a13a12867a1deb78426f0e53a9d
#
_cell.length_a   1.000
_cell.length_b   1.000
_cell.length_c   1.000
_cell.angle_alpha   90.00
_cell.angle_beta   90.00
_cell.angle_gamma   90.00
#
_symmetry.space_group_name_H-M   'P 1'
#
loop_
_entity.id
_entity.type
_entity.pdbx_description
1 polymer ?
#
loop_
_entity_poly.entity_id
_entity_poly.type
_entity_poly.pdbx_seq_one_letter_code
_entity_poly.pdbx_strand_id
1 'polypeptide(L)'
;MPKKIQYWLLKSEPNVWSIDQQIKAGSKGVVWDGVRNYQAANNLKKMRVGDLSFFYHSNIGKEIVGVVKIIKNAFIDKTDKKKRFVAVQVRLVEKLHLQKD
;
A
#
# COMPACT_ATOMS: atom_id res chain seq x y z
N MET A 1 -8.20 -11.22 22.99
CA MET A 1 -9.17 -10.68 22.04
C MET A 1 -8.55 -10.59 20.66
N PRO A 2 -9.15 -11.21 19.63
CA PRO A 2 -8.62 -11.04 18.29
C PRO A 2 -8.76 -9.59 17.85
N LYS A 3 -7.70 -9.07 17.27
CA LYS A 3 -7.74 -7.71 16.72
C LYS A 3 -8.61 -7.70 15.48
N LYS A 4 -9.50 -6.74 15.41
CA LYS A 4 -10.30 -6.53 14.21
C LYS A 4 -9.41 -5.99 13.09
N ILE A 5 -9.44 -6.65 11.93
CA ILE A 5 -8.70 -6.20 10.75
C ILE A 5 -9.32 -4.89 10.26
N GLN A 6 -8.46 -3.89 10.01
CA GLN A 6 -8.87 -2.64 9.40
C GLN A 6 -8.61 -2.71 7.89
N TYR A 7 -9.38 -1.95 7.14
CA TYR A 7 -9.28 -1.89 5.68
C TYR A 7 -8.88 -0.48 5.26
N TRP A 8 -7.96 -0.41 4.32
CA TRP A 8 -7.35 0.84 3.89
C TRP A 8 -7.38 0.96 2.36
N LEU A 9 -6.98 2.10 1.86
CA LEU A 9 -6.80 2.34 0.43
C LEU A 9 -5.42 2.97 0.22
N LEU A 10 -4.60 2.30 -0.60
CA LEU A 10 -3.29 2.81 -1.00
C LEU A 10 -3.34 3.13 -2.48
N LYS A 11 -2.97 4.36 -2.82
CA LYS A 11 -2.99 4.86 -4.20
C LYS A 11 -1.59 4.86 -4.76
N SER A 12 -1.45 4.38 -5.98
CA SER A 12 -0.19 4.38 -6.70
C SER A 12 -0.40 4.73 -8.16
N GLU A 13 0.51 5.52 -8.72
CA GLU A 13 0.53 5.76 -10.16
C GLU A 13 1.14 4.54 -10.85
N PRO A 14 0.47 3.95 -11.87
CA PRO A 14 0.95 2.71 -12.50
C PRO A 14 2.36 2.81 -13.09
N ASN A 15 2.75 3.99 -13.57
CA ASN A 15 4.09 4.20 -14.13
C ASN A 15 5.17 4.35 -13.05
N VAL A 16 4.79 4.50 -11.79
CA VAL A 16 5.73 4.55 -10.66
C VAL A 16 5.78 3.19 -9.97
N TRP A 17 4.62 2.64 -9.59
CA TRP A 17 4.53 1.33 -8.96
C TRP A 17 3.20 0.69 -9.34
N SER A 18 3.25 -0.31 -10.22
CA SER A 18 2.06 -0.99 -10.73
C SER A 18 1.74 -2.23 -9.93
N ILE A 19 0.51 -2.76 -10.14
CA ILE A 19 0.13 -4.04 -9.54
C ILE A 19 1.03 -5.18 -10.03
N ASP A 20 1.48 -5.12 -11.29
CA ASP A 20 2.37 -6.16 -11.83
C ASP A 20 3.74 -6.13 -11.13
N GLN A 21 4.25 -4.96 -10.79
CA GLN A 21 5.48 -4.83 -10.01
C GLN A 21 5.27 -5.38 -8.59
N GLN A 22 4.11 -5.13 -8.01
CA GLN A 22 3.76 -5.66 -6.69
C GLN A 22 3.70 -7.18 -6.69
N ILE A 23 3.16 -7.77 -7.76
CA ILE A 23 3.13 -9.23 -7.93
C ILE A 23 4.56 -9.78 -7.94
N LYS A 24 5.46 -9.15 -8.69
CA LYS A 24 6.85 -9.58 -8.80
C LYS A 24 7.60 -9.48 -7.47
N ALA A 25 7.20 -8.59 -6.59
CA ALA A 25 7.82 -8.45 -5.28
C ALA A 25 7.58 -9.68 -4.38
N GLY A 26 6.55 -10.46 -4.68
CA GLY A 26 6.29 -11.72 -4.00
C GLY A 26 5.96 -11.57 -2.52
N SER A 27 6.21 -12.63 -1.76
CA SER A 27 5.86 -12.69 -0.34
C SER A 27 6.73 -11.79 0.53
N LYS A 28 7.90 -11.40 0.07
CA LYS A 28 8.73 -10.43 0.77
C LYS A 28 8.07 -9.06 0.78
N GLY A 29 7.24 -8.79 -0.21
CA GLY A 29 6.56 -7.51 -0.32
C GLY A 29 7.49 -6.38 -0.68
N VAL A 30 7.02 -5.18 -0.43
CA VAL A 30 7.73 -3.96 -0.76
C VAL A 30 7.47 -2.92 0.32
N VAL A 31 8.45 -2.06 0.54
CA VAL A 31 8.29 -0.88 1.40
C VAL A 31 7.45 0.14 0.62
N TRP A 32 6.33 0.53 1.22
CA TRP A 32 5.44 1.55 0.64
C TRP A 32 5.90 2.90 1.15
N ASP A 33 6.79 3.52 0.40
CA ASP A 33 7.42 4.78 0.77
C ASP A 33 6.98 5.91 -0.16
N GLY A 34 7.57 7.08 0.03
CA GLY A 34 7.30 8.22 -0.84
C GLY A 34 6.00 8.97 -0.55
N VAL A 35 5.26 8.58 0.48
CA VAL A 35 4.02 9.27 0.85
C VAL A 35 4.37 10.61 1.51
N ARG A 36 3.90 11.70 0.91
CA ARG A 36 4.22 13.07 1.37
C ARG A 36 3.00 13.89 1.76
N ASN A 37 1.82 13.29 1.66
CA ASN A 37 0.57 13.90 2.11
C ASN A 37 0.38 13.58 3.59
N TYR A 38 0.16 14.59 4.43
CA TYR A 38 0.07 14.38 5.87
C TYR A 38 -1.11 13.51 6.28
N GLN A 39 -2.25 13.65 5.61
CA GLN A 39 -3.42 12.82 5.91
C GLN A 39 -3.14 11.35 5.60
N ALA A 40 -2.54 11.09 4.44
CA ALA A 40 -2.16 9.73 4.05
C ALA A 40 -1.10 9.17 5.01
N ALA A 41 -0.13 9.98 5.41
CA ALA A 41 0.89 9.57 6.37
C ALA A 41 0.27 9.22 7.73
N ASN A 42 -0.71 9.99 8.18
CA ASN A 42 -1.43 9.69 9.42
C ASN A 42 -2.16 8.34 9.33
N ASN A 43 -2.71 8.02 8.16
CA ASN A 43 -3.33 6.72 7.93
C ASN A 43 -2.30 5.60 7.99
N LEU A 44 -1.12 5.79 7.38
CA LEU A 44 -0.04 4.79 7.47
C LEU A 44 0.34 4.49 8.92
N LYS A 45 0.39 5.52 9.76
CA LYS A 45 0.74 5.36 11.19
C LYS A 45 -0.29 4.52 11.94
N LYS A 46 -1.53 4.50 11.48
CA LYS A 46 -2.60 3.73 12.10
C LYS A 46 -2.68 2.30 11.61
N MET A 47 -2.05 1.98 10.49
CA MET A 47 -2.06 0.63 9.94
C MET A 47 -1.30 -0.34 10.82
N ARG A 48 -1.80 -1.57 10.91
CA ARG A 48 -1.21 -2.63 11.73
C ARG A 48 -0.95 -3.86 10.86
N VAL A 49 0.07 -4.61 11.23
CA VAL A 49 0.33 -5.91 10.60
C VAL A 49 -0.96 -6.75 10.61
N GLY A 50 -1.31 -7.29 9.46
CA GLY A 50 -2.53 -8.04 9.26
C GLY A 50 -3.67 -7.26 8.62
N ASP A 51 -3.59 -5.92 8.64
CA ASP A 51 -4.59 -5.10 7.96
C ASP A 51 -4.50 -5.31 6.44
N LEU A 52 -5.63 -5.12 5.77
CA LEU A 52 -5.72 -5.23 4.32
C LEU A 52 -5.90 -3.84 3.71
N SER A 53 -5.38 -3.67 2.51
CA SER A 53 -5.55 -2.43 1.76
C SER A 53 -5.89 -2.72 0.32
N PHE A 54 -6.84 -1.98 -0.22
CA PHE A 54 -7.03 -1.95 -1.67
C PHE A 54 -5.83 -1.24 -2.31
N PHE A 55 -5.40 -1.78 -3.43
CA PHE A 55 -4.35 -1.20 -4.27
C PHE A 55 -5.05 -0.49 -5.43
N TYR A 56 -4.96 0.83 -5.45
CA TYR A 56 -5.66 1.66 -6.41
C TYR A 56 -4.67 2.29 -7.39
N HIS A 57 -4.87 2.06 -8.69
CA HIS A 57 -4.14 2.77 -9.74
C HIS A 57 -4.76 4.15 -9.92
N SER A 58 -4.01 5.19 -9.56
CA SER A 58 -4.42 6.57 -9.81
C SER A 58 -3.89 7.04 -11.16
N ASN A 59 -4.42 8.13 -11.66
CA ASN A 59 -4.03 8.74 -12.93
C ASN A 59 -4.51 7.99 -14.15
N ILE A 60 -3.95 6.81 -14.41
CA ILE A 60 -4.26 5.99 -15.58
C ILE A 60 -5.08 4.81 -15.12
N GLY A 61 -6.26 4.62 -15.72
CA GLY A 61 -7.15 3.51 -15.38
C GLY A 61 -8.05 3.78 -14.18
N LYS A 62 -7.59 4.51 -13.18
CA LYS A 62 -8.34 4.94 -11.99
C LYS A 62 -9.24 3.83 -11.44
N GLU A 63 -8.63 2.73 -11.02
CA GLU A 63 -9.40 1.55 -10.57
C GLU A 63 -8.65 0.80 -9.48
N ILE A 64 -9.40 0.06 -8.68
CA ILE A 64 -8.85 -0.87 -7.70
C ILE A 64 -8.38 -2.11 -8.46
N VAL A 65 -7.09 -2.42 -8.35
CA VAL A 65 -6.48 -3.51 -9.13
C VAL A 65 -5.98 -4.66 -8.28
N GLY A 66 -6.04 -4.53 -6.97
CA GLY A 66 -5.57 -5.60 -6.10
C GLY A 66 -5.84 -5.34 -4.64
N VAL A 67 -5.47 -6.33 -3.84
CA VAL A 67 -5.49 -6.26 -2.37
C VAL A 67 -4.11 -6.61 -1.87
N VAL A 68 -3.59 -5.80 -0.98
CA VAL A 68 -2.31 -6.04 -0.31
C VAL A 68 -2.53 -6.15 1.20
N LYS A 69 -1.56 -6.75 1.88
CA LYS A 69 -1.60 -6.95 3.31
C LYS A 69 -0.44 -6.20 3.95
N ILE A 70 -0.71 -5.51 5.04
CA ILE A 70 0.33 -4.83 5.81
C ILE A 70 1.14 -5.90 6.54
N ILE A 71 2.44 -5.96 6.28
CA ILE A 71 3.33 -6.94 6.90
C ILE A 71 4.37 -6.31 7.83
N LYS A 72 4.40 -4.97 7.90
CA LYS A 72 5.23 -4.26 8.85
C LYS A 72 4.57 -2.92 9.19
N ASN A 73 4.47 -2.63 10.48
CA ASN A 73 3.91 -1.37 10.97
C ASN A 73 4.77 -0.19 10.53
N ALA A 74 4.21 1.00 10.62
CA ALA A 74 4.87 2.23 10.18
C ALA A 74 6.25 2.40 10.81
N PHE A 75 7.19 2.80 9.98
CA PHE A 75 8.56 3.12 10.38
C PHE A 75 9.02 4.34 9.57
N ILE A 76 10.12 4.97 9.97
CA ILE A 76 10.60 6.16 9.30
C ILE A 76 10.92 5.84 7.84
N ASP A 77 10.37 6.65 6.93
CA ASP A 77 10.61 6.54 5.49
C ASP A 77 12.03 7.01 5.18
N LYS A 78 12.89 6.08 4.74
CA LYS A 78 14.29 6.37 4.42
C LYS A 78 14.46 7.35 3.27
N THR A 79 13.43 7.51 2.43
CA THR A 79 13.48 8.46 1.31
C THR A 79 13.21 9.88 1.75
N ASP A 80 12.74 10.07 2.98
CA ASP A 80 12.51 11.40 3.56
C ASP A 80 13.71 11.79 4.41
N LYS A 81 14.54 12.67 3.89
CA LYS A 81 15.75 13.12 4.59
C LYS A 81 15.45 13.84 5.90
N LYS A 82 14.29 14.46 6.00
CA LYS A 82 13.87 15.19 7.22
C LYS A 82 13.22 14.30 8.25
N LYS A 83 13.00 13.03 7.93
CA LYS A 83 12.46 12.01 8.84
C LYS A 83 11.09 12.37 9.42
N ARG A 84 10.26 13.06 8.64
CA ARG A 84 8.91 13.47 9.05
C ARG A 84 7.82 12.51 8.60
N PHE A 85 8.10 11.71 7.58
CA PHE A 85 7.14 10.81 6.98
C PHE A 85 7.49 9.36 7.28
N VAL A 86 6.48 8.50 7.19
CA VAL A 86 6.63 7.09 7.51
C VAL A 86 6.28 6.25 6.30
N ALA A 87 6.70 4.98 6.35
CA ALA A 87 6.38 3.96 5.37
C ALA A 87 5.83 2.74 6.10
N VAL A 88 5.12 1.90 5.37
CA VAL A 88 4.75 0.56 5.83
C VAL A 88 5.31 -0.43 4.83
N GLN A 89 5.22 -1.73 5.15
CA GLN A 89 5.60 -2.77 4.20
C GLN A 89 4.37 -3.61 3.88
N VAL A 90 4.18 -3.90 2.59
CA VAL A 90 3.00 -4.61 2.11
C VAL A 90 3.39 -5.75 1.18
N ARG A 91 2.55 -6.79 1.11
CA ARG A 91 2.68 -7.86 0.13
C ARG A 91 1.34 -8.08 -0.56
N LEU A 92 1.40 -8.60 -1.78
CA LEU A 92 0.19 -8.90 -2.53
C LEU A 92 -0.59 -10.04 -1.87
N VAL A 93 -1.90 -9.86 -1.75
CA VAL A 93 -2.83 -10.91 -1.38
C VAL A 93 -3.53 -11.43 -2.62
N GLU A 94 -4.05 -10.52 -3.45
CA GLU A 94 -4.84 -10.91 -4.61
C GLU A 94 -4.80 -9.81 -5.67
N LYS A 95 -4.64 -10.20 -6.93
CA LYS A 95 -4.85 -9.30 -8.06
C LYS A 95 -6.32 -9.36 -8.46
N LEU A 96 -6.95 -8.20 -8.56
CA LEU A 96 -8.34 -8.11 -8.99
C LEU A 96 -8.40 -7.93 -10.50
N HIS A 97 -9.28 -8.69 -11.13
CA HIS A 97 -9.55 -8.58 -12.55
C HIS A 97 -10.94 -7.98 -12.72
N LEU A 98 -10.99 -6.77 -13.28
CA LEU A 98 -12.26 -6.17 -13.64
C LEU A 98 -12.58 -6.61 -15.06
N GLN A 99 -13.70 -7.33 -15.20
CA GLN A 99 -14.21 -7.64 -16.53
C GLN A 99 -14.92 -6.40 -17.04
N LYS A 100 -14.38 -5.86 -18.12
CA LYS A 100 -15.07 -4.80 -18.86
C LYS A 100 -15.88 -5.44 -19.97
N ASP A 101 -17.17 -5.27 -19.91
CA ASP A 101 -18.04 -5.69 -21.00
C ASP A 101 -17.89 -4.75 -22.19
#